data_0df401bd7f4c9c450f7082b6d01b9aa5
#
_entry.id   0df401bd7f4c9c450f7082b6d01b9aa5
#
_cell.length_a   1.000
_cell.length_b   1.000
_cell.length_c   1.000
_cell.angle_alpha   90.00
_cell.angle_beta   90.00
_cell.angle_gamma   90.00
#
_symmetry.space_group_name_H-M   'P 1'
#
loop_
_entity.id
_entity.type
_entity.pdbx_description
1 polymer ?
#
loop_
_entity_poly.entity_id
_entity_poly.type
_entity_poly.pdbx_seq_one_letter_code
_entity_poly.pdbx_strand_id
1 'polypeptide(L)'
;MVPSSSEIASRMDVDLSTHDGTGTTIPIVVANMTAISGRRMAETIARRGGIAVIPQDIPIEIVSDVIKWVKSRHTFFDTPVTLSPTETVADAVDLINKRAHGALIVVEDGKPVGIITEADCERVDRFTQLQLIMSKDLVTVPDSIEPLSLIHI
;
A
#
# COMPACT_ATOMS: atom_id res chain seq x y z
N MET A 1 -34.94 -16.40 -10.14
CA MET A 1 -33.77 -17.27 -10.28
C MET A 1 -33.82 -18.32 -9.18
N VAL A 2 -33.75 -19.58 -9.51
CA VAL A 2 -33.61 -20.68 -8.54
C VAL A 2 -32.11 -20.86 -8.31
N PRO A 3 -31.60 -20.90 -7.09
CA PRO A 3 -30.19 -21.19 -6.84
C PRO A 3 -29.89 -22.61 -7.35
N SER A 4 -28.88 -22.74 -8.20
CA SER A 4 -28.34 -24.07 -8.57
C SER A 4 -27.41 -24.55 -7.47
N SER A 5 -27.34 -25.87 -7.26
CA SER A 5 -26.33 -26.45 -6.37
C SER A 5 -24.95 -26.34 -7.02
N SER A 6 -23.93 -26.06 -6.19
CA SER A 6 -22.54 -26.06 -6.62
C SER A 6 -21.88 -27.39 -6.26
N GLU A 7 -21.03 -27.90 -7.15
CA GLU A 7 -20.20 -29.08 -6.91
C GLU A 7 -18.85 -28.74 -6.25
N ILE A 8 -18.58 -27.42 -6.04
CA ILE A 8 -17.34 -26.92 -5.42
C ILE A 8 -17.41 -27.22 -3.92
N ALA A 9 -16.45 -28.00 -3.43
CA ALA A 9 -16.40 -28.43 -2.02
C ALA A 9 -15.97 -27.29 -1.05
N SER A 10 -15.15 -26.35 -1.50
CA SER A 10 -14.68 -25.20 -0.71
C SER A 10 -14.75 -23.92 -1.53
N ARG A 11 -15.11 -22.81 -0.87
CA ARG A 11 -15.01 -21.48 -1.50
C ARG A 11 -13.59 -21.10 -1.93
N MET A 12 -12.56 -21.77 -1.38
CA MET A 12 -11.17 -21.58 -1.77
C MET A 12 -10.85 -22.20 -3.13
N ASP A 13 -11.68 -23.11 -3.60
CA ASP A 13 -11.52 -23.82 -4.90
C ASP A 13 -12.20 -23.04 -6.05
N VAL A 14 -12.81 -21.89 -5.76
CA VAL A 14 -13.44 -21.06 -6.78
C VAL A 14 -12.36 -20.33 -7.57
N ASP A 15 -12.28 -20.59 -8.87
CA ASP A 15 -11.47 -19.80 -9.80
C ASP A 15 -12.11 -18.42 -10.01
N LEU A 16 -11.40 -17.38 -9.64
CA LEU A 16 -11.81 -15.98 -9.77
C LEU A 16 -11.13 -15.29 -10.96
N SER A 17 -10.29 -15.99 -11.71
CA SER A 17 -9.61 -15.42 -12.88
C SER A 17 -10.61 -14.95 -13.92
N THR A 18 -10.27 -13.86 -14.61
CA THR A 18 -11.12 -13.32 -15.68
C THR A 18 -10.67 -13.85 -17.03
N HIS A 19 -11.65 -14.12 -17.92
CA HIS A 19 -11.40 -14.60 -19.29
C HIS A 19 -11.46 -13.46 -20.33
N ASP A 20 -11.36 -12.21 -19.89
CA ASP A 20 -11.50 -11.01 -20.71
C ASP A 20 -10.17 -10.53 -21.36
N GLY A 21 -9.08 -11.29 -21.17
CA GLY A 21 -7.76 -10.95 -21.70
C GLY A 21 -6.98 -9.92 -20.90
N THR A 22 -7.51 -9.40 -19.77
CA THR A 22 -6.80 -8.45 -18.90
C THR A 22 -5.72 -9.12 -18.06
N GLY A 23 -5.80 -10.43 -17.83
CA GLY A 23 -4.89 -11.19 -16.98
C GLY A 23 -5.15 -10.98 -15.48
N THR A 24 -6.30 -10.45 -15.09
CA THR A 24 -6.68 -10.29 -13.69
C THR A 24 -7.03 -11.65 -13.06
N THR A 25 -6.61 -11.83 -11.81
CA THR A 25 -6.85 -13.06 -11.03
C THR A 25 -8.05 -12.94 -10.10
N ILE A 26 -8.60 -11.74 -9.96
CA ILE A 26 -9.87 -11.47 -9.28
C ILE A 26 -10.74 -10.53 -10.13
N PRO A 27 -12.07 -10.69 -10.14
CA PRO A 27 -12.97 -9.91 -10.98
C PRO A 27 -13.33 -8.55 -10.33
N ILE A 28 -12.31 -7.79 -9.92
CA ILE A 28 -12.50 -6.47 -9.29
C ILE A 28 -11.85 -5.40 -10.16
N VAL A 29 -12.68 -4.43 -10.55
CA VAL A 29 -12.27 -3.24 -11.30
C VAL A 29 -12.52 -1.99 -10.45
N VAL A 30 -11.49 -1.21 -10.19
CA VAL A 30 -11.63 0.10 -9.54
C VAL A 30 -12.15 1.10 -10.56
N ALA A 31 -13.28 1.72 -10.24
CA ALA A 31 -13.92 2.71 -11.12
C ALA A 31 -13.04 3.95 -11.33
N ASN A 32 -13.17 4.58 -12.49
CA ASN A 32 -12.42 5.75 -12.92
C ASN A 32 -12.81 7.07 -12.23
N MET A 33 -12.97 7.03 -10.92
CA MET A 33 -13.34 8.20 -10.12
C MET A 33 -12.08 8.91 -9.62
N THR A 34 -11.97 10.22 -9.88
CA THR A 34 -10.78 11.05 -9.53
C THR A 34 -10.43 10.98 -8.04
N ALA A 35 -11.43 10.90 -7.16
CA ALA A 35 -11.22 10.79 -5.72
C ALA A 35 -10.78 9.38 -5.25
N ILE A 36 -10.92 8.36 -6.10
CA ILE A 36 -10.73 6.95 -5.73
C ILE A 36 -9.56 6.33 -6.49
N SER A 37 -9.57 6.43 -7.83
CA SER A 37 -8.64 5.71 -8.69
C SER A 37 -7.31 6.45 -8.86
N GLY A 38 -6.66 6.77 -7.75
CA GLY A 38 -5.31 7.33 -7.74
C GLY A 38 -4.22 6.23 -7.68
N ARG A 39 -2.96 6.66 -7.75
CA ARG A 39 -1.78 5.76 -7.81
C ARG A 39 -1.75 4.71 -6.68
N ARG A 40 -2.18 5.06 -5.46
CA ARG A 40 -2.17 4.13 -4.31
C ARG A 40 -3.25 3.07 -4.41
N MET A 41 -4.45 3.45 -4.87
CA MET A 41 -5.53 2.49 -5.11
C MET A 41 -5.16 1.55 -6.26
N ALA A 42 -4.58 2.09 -7.34
CA ALA A 42 -4.12 1.30 -8.47
C ALA A 42 -3.03 0.29 -8.07
N GLU A 43 -2.07 0.69 -7.22
CA GLU A 43 -1.08 -0.20 -6.64
C GLU A 43 -1.71 -1.30 -5.80
N THR A 44 -2.61 -0.94 -4.90
CA THR A 44 -3.23 -1.88 -3.96
C THR A 44 -4.05 -2.94 -4.69
N ILE A 45 -4.86 -2.53 -5.68
CA ILE A 45 -5.68 -3.47 -6.44
C ILE A 45 -4.83 -4.35 -7.38
N ALA A 46 -3.78 -3.79 -7.97
CA ALA A 46 -2.86 -4.56 -8.82
C ALA A 46 -2.17 -5.68 -8.05
N ARG A 47 -1.68 -5.43 -6.82
CA ARG A 47 -1.13 -6.48 -5.95
C ARG A 47 -2.13 -7.57 -5.60
N ARG A 48 -3.40 -7.27 -5.58
CA ARG A 48 -4.47 -8.22 -5.28
C ARG A 48 -5.01 -8.93 -6.51
N GLY A 49 -4.44 -8.65 -7.69
CA GLY A 49 -4.82 -9.29 -8.94
C GLY A 49 -6.01 -8.67 -9.66
N GLY A 50 -6.49 -7.51 -9.22
CA GLY A 50 -7.51 -6.73 -9.92
C GLY A 50 -6.92 -5.64 -10.81
N ILE A 51 -7.77 -4.78 -11.36
CA ILE A 51 -7.39 -3.69 -12.26
C ILE A 51 -7.98 -2.36 -11.81
N ALA A 52 -7.27 -1.26 -12.04
CA ALA A 52 -7.79 0.08 -11.83
C ALA A 52 -7.92 0.83 -13.17
N VAL A 53 -9.02 1.54 -13.35
CA VAL A 53 -9.21 2.46 -14.48
C VAL A 53 -8.84 3.86 -14.01
N ILE A 54 -7.79 4.43 -14.59
CA ILE A 54 -7.35 5.79 -14.28
C ILE A 54 -8.33 6.80 -14.89
N PRO A 55 -8.71 7.88 -14.17
CA PRO A 55 -9.61 8.90 -14.69
C PRO A 55 -9.08 9.55 -15.98
N GLN A 56 -9.98 9.81 -16.92
CA GLN A 56 -9.63 10.38 -18.22
C GLN A 56 -9.44 11.91 -18.20
N ASP A 57 -9.91 12.57 -17.16
CA ASP A 57 -9.85 14.03 -16.95
C ASP A 57 -8.51 14.50 -16.36
N ILE A 58 -7.54 13.59 -16.25
CA ILE A 58 -6.20 13.87 -15.75
C ILE A 58 -5.23 14.01 -16.95
N PRO A 59 -4.29 14.99 -16.94
CA PRO A 59 -3.26 15.12 -17.96
C PRO A 59 -2.49 13.84 -18.23
N ILE A 60 -2.18 13.56 -19.50
CA ILE A 60 -1.55 12.31 -19.93
C ILE A 60 -0.18 12.08 -19.26
N GLU A 61 0.55 13.14 -18.96
CA GLU A 61 1.83 13.11 -18.26
C GLU A 61 1.66 12.52 -16.86
N ILE A 62 0.63 12.99 -16.13
CA ILE A 62 0.32 12.50 -14.78
C ILE A 62 -0.15 11.03 -14.85
N VAL A 63 -0.98 10.67 -15.82
CA VAL A 63 -1.38 9.27 -16.03
C VAL A 63 -0.16 8.38 -16.28
N SER A 64 0.76 8.83 -17.14
CA SER A 64 2.01 8.12 -17.43
C SER A 64 2.86 7.90 -16.17
N ASP A 65 2.97 8.94 -15.34
CA ASP A 65 3.72 8.85 -14.09
C ASP A 65 3.07 7.92 -13.05
N VAL A 66 1.74 7.94 -12.97
CA VAL A 66 0.99 6.98 -12.14
C VAL A 66 1.25 5.55 -12.58
N ILE A 67 1.20 5.27 -13.88
CA ILE A 67 1.44 3.93 -14.44
C ILE A 67 2.88 3.49 -14.17
N LYS A 68 3.87 4.34 -14.45
CA LYS A 68 5.29 4.07 -14.18
C LYS A 68 5.51 3.77 -12.69
N TRP A 69 4.91 4.60 -11.83
CA TRP A 69 5.02 4.44 -10.38
C TRP A 69 4.44 3.09 -9.92
N VAL A 70 3.22 2.72 -10.38
CA VAL A 70 2.61 1.43 -10.03
C VAL A 70 3.46 0.26 -10.53
N LYS A 71 3.93 0.33 -11.79
CA LYS A 71 4.75 -0.73 -12.40
C LYS A 71 6.13 -0.89 -11.75
N SER A 72 6.63 0.13 -11.07
CA SER A 72 7.92 0.08 -10.35
C SER A 72 7.79 -0.46 -8.91
N ARG A 73 6.58 -0.71 -8.41
CA ARG A 73 6.38 -1.18 -7.04
C ARG A 73 6.65 -2.67 -6.89
N HIS A 74 7.07 -3.08 -5.70
CA HIS A 74 7.25 -4.49 -5.37
C HIS A 74 5.91 -5.22 -5.46
N THR A 75 5.91 -6.44 -6.00
CA THR A 75 4.68 -7.21 -6.23
C THR A 75 4.05 -7.74 -4.94
N PHE A 76 4.87 -8.01 -3.93
CA PHE A 76 4.44 -8.57 -2.66
C PHE A 76 4.40 -7.54 -1.53
N PHE A 77 5.50 -6.79 -1.31
CA PHE A 77 5.58 -5.84 -0.20
C PHE A 77 4.84 -4.54 -0.49
N ASP A 78 4.06 -4.11 0.50
CA ASP A 78 3.37 -2.82 0.44
C ASP A 78 4.36 -1.65 0.44
N THR A 79 4.04 -0.60 -0.31
CA THR A 79 4.80 0.64 -0.28
C THR A 79 4.48 1.41 0.99
N PRO A 80 5.45 1.68 1.86
CA PRO A 80 5.23 2.40 3.11
C PRO A 80 4.80 3.85 2.86
N VAL A 81 4.16 4.47 3.84
CA VAL A 81 4.09 5.93 3.94
C VAL A 81 5.38 6.39 4.61
N THR A 82 6.05 7.33 3.98
CA THR A 82 7.34 7.85 4.46
C THR A 82 7.23 9.31 4.81
N LEU A 83 7.95 9.72 5.85
CA LEU A 83 8.14 11.10 6.27
C LEU A 83 9.64 11.35 6.50
N SER A 84 10.03 12.63 6.52
CA SER A 84 11.40 13.02 6.85
C SER A 84 11.56 13.20 8.37
N PRO A 85 12.81 13.10 8.92
CA PRO A 85 13.06 13.28 10.34
C PRO A 85 12.64 14.65 10.91
N THR A 86 12.57 15.66 10.06
CA THR A 86 12.23 17.05 10.41
C THR A 86 10.73 17.35 10.38
N GLU A 87 9.93 16.44 9.81
CA GLU A 87 8.47 16.56 9.84
C GLU A 87 7.94 16.33 11.26
N THR A 88 6.69 16.71 11.50
CA THR A 88 6.12 16.81 12.84
C THR A 88 5.18 15.66 13.18
N VAL A 89 4.89 15.51 14.49
CA VAL A 89 3.87 14.59 14.99
C VAL A 89 2.51 14.84 14.34
N ALA A 90 2.14 16.10 14.07
CA ALA A 90 0.90 16.42 13.39
C ALA A 90 0.83 15.77 11.99
N ASP A 91 1.93 15.88 11.22
CA ASP A 91 2.01 15.28 9.88
C ASP A 91 1.90 13.74 9.95
N ALA A 92 2.53 13.14 10.98
CA ALA A 92 2.46 11.69 11.19
C ALA A 92 1.05 11.22 11.54
N VAL A 93 0.39 11.84 12.51
CA VAL A 93 -0.97 11.47 12.94
C VAL A 93 -1.97 11.56 11.79
N ASP A 94 -1.86 12.59 10.95
CA ASP A 94 -2.72 12.77 9.78
C ASP A 94 -2.57 11.64 8.74
N LEU A 95 -1.44 10.93 8.75
CA LEU A 95 -1.12 9.88 7.80
C LEU A 95 -1.26 8.46 8.35
N ILE A 96 -1.00 8.23 9.63
CA ILE A 96 -1.05 6.91 10.28
C ILE A 96 -2.40 6.24 10.04
N ASN A 97 -3.49 6.96 10.28
CA ASN A 97 -4.86 6.45 10.14
C ASN A 97 -5.27 6.14 8.69
N LYS A 98 -4.46 6.55 7.70
CA LYS A 98 -4.72 6.28 6.28
C LYS A 98 -4.18 4.93 5.82
N ARG A 99 -3.53 4.18 6.71
CA ARG A 99 -2.92 2.87 6.39
C ARG A 99 -3.31 1.81 7.42
N ALA A 100 -3.53 0.59 6.91
CA ALA A 100 -3.87 -0.56 7.75
C ALA A 100 -2.77 -0.97 8.73
N HIS A 101 -1.53 -0.55 8.49
CA HIS A 101 -0.38 -0.94 9.32
C HIS A 101 -0.19 -0.08 10.57
N GLY A 102 -0.85 1.07 10.66
CA GLY A 102 -0.76 1.97 11.82
C GLY A 102 0.66 2.51 12.09
N ALA A 103 1.54 2.50 11.08
CA ALA A 103 2.92 2.91 11.21
C ALA A 103 3.42 3.67 9.98
N LEU A 104 4.42 4.52 10.19
CA LEU A 104 5.13 5.28 9.17
C LEU A 104 6.62 5.01 9.26
N ILE A 105 7.30 5.06 8.12
CA ILE A 105 8.76 4.95 8.06
C ILE A 105 9.36 6.34 7.93
N VAL A 106 10.30 6.65 8.80
CA VAL A 106 11.10 7.89 8.69
C VAL A 106 12.30 7.59 7.79
N VAL A 107 12.45 8.40 6.74
CA VAL A 107 13.48 8.21 5.71
C VAL A 107 14.34 9.46 5.60
N GLU A 108 15.66 9.26 5.58
CA GLU A 108 16.66 10.29 5.33
C GLU A 108 17.59 9.80 4.21
N ASP A 109 17.84 10.62 3.20
CA ASP A 109 18.66 10.29 2.03
C ASP A 109 18.29 8.94 1.37
N GLY A 110 16.99 8.63 1.33
CA GLY A 110 16.47 7.40 0.73
C GLY A 110 16.66 6.14 1.58
N LYS A 111 17.15 6.27 2.82
CA LYS A 111 17.32 5.15 3.77
C LYS A 111 16.36 5.25 4.94
N PRO A 112 15.78 4.15 5.40
CA PRO A 112 14.98 4.15 6.63
C PRO A 112 15.88 4.41 7.84
N VAL A 113 15.53 5.43 8.63
CA VAL A 113 16.25 5.85 9.84
C VAL A 113 15.41 5.69 11.09
N GLY A 114 14.12 5.45 10.96
CA GLY A 114 13.21 5.25 12.08
C GLY A 114 11.84 4.75 11.66
N ILE A 115 11.07 4.32 12.64
CA ILE A 115 9.65 3.96 12.50
C ILE A 115 8.86 4.71 13.58
N ILE A 116 7.63 5.09 13.22
CA ILE A 116 6.69 5.78 14.11
C ILE A 116 5.35 5.08 14.04
N THR A 117 4.79 4.83 15.19
CA THR A 117 3.45 4.28 15.38
C THR A 117 2.53 5.31 16.04
N GLU A 118 1.24 5.01 16.12
CA GLU A 118 0.28 5.85 16.84
C GLU A 118 0.68 6.02 18.33
N ALA A 119 1.16 4.95 18.96
CA ALA A 119 1.60 4.98 20.36
C ALA A 119 2.77 5.94 20.61
N ASP A 120 3.69 6.09 19.67
CA ASP A 120 4.82 7.02 19.77
C ASP A 120 4.36 8.48 19.70
N CYS A 121 3.20 8.74 19.10
CA CYS A 121 2.60 10.06 18.98
C CYS A 121 1.74 10.44 20.18
N GLU A 122 1.36 9.48 21.04
CA GLU A 122 0.50 9.74 22.20
C GLU A 122 1.22 10.64 23.22
N ARG A 123 0.50 11.66 23.69
CA ARG A 123 0.98 12.60 24.74
C ARG A 123 2.23 13.41 24.36
N VAL A 124 2.56 13.46 23.07
CA VAL A 124 3.63 14.27 22.52
C VAL A 124 3.04 15.53 21.88
N ASP A 125 3.73 16.65 22.02
CA ASP A 125 3.32 17.89 21.36
C ASP A 125 3.32 17.73 19.84
N ARG A 126 2.26 18.20 19.19
CA ARG A 126 2.03 18.06 17.75
C ARG A 126 3.11 18.69 16.85
N PHE A 127 3.87 19.64 17.37
CA PHE A 127 4.95 20.30 16.65
C PHE A 127 6.32 19.66 16.89
N THR A 128 6.38 18.61 17.72
CA THR A 128 7.61 17.85 17.94
C THR A 128 8.06 17.18 16.66
N GLN A 129 9.36 17.28 16.35
CA GLN A 129 9.93 16.62 15.18
C GLN A 129 10.05 15.11 15.39
N LEU A 130 9.84 14.36 14.30
CA LEU A 130 9.80 12.89 14.33
C LEU A 130 11.12 12.26 14.77
N GLN A 131 12.26 12.87 14.46
CA GLN A 131 13.58 12.39 14.90
C GLN A 131 13.75 12.26 16.42
N LEU A 132 12.92 12.97 17.20
CA LEU A 132 12.98 12.98 18.66
C LEU A 132 12.19 11.83 19.30
N ILE A 133 11.22 11.26 18.57
CA ILE A 133 10.29 10.26 19.09
C ILE A 133 10.32 8.94 18.35
N MET A 134 10.91 8.90 17.13
CA MET A 134 10.97 7.68 16.33
C MET A 134 11.79 6.58 17.00
N SER A 135 11.35 5.35 16.87
CA SER A 135 12.15 4.17 17.18
C SER A 135 13.23 3.99 16.12
N LYS A 136 14.50 3.95 16.55
CA LYS A 136 15.69 3.86 15.67
C LYS A 136 16.23 2.43 15.53
N ASP A 137 15.79 1.52 16.40
CA ASP A 137 16.18 0.12 16.37
C ASP A 137 15.35 -0.62 15.31
N LEU A 138 15.81 -0.54 14.07
CA LEU A 138 15.12 -1.11 12.92
C LEU A 138 15.72 -2.46 12.54
N VAL A 139 14.87 -3.48 12.49
CA VAL A 139 15.20 -4.73 11.81
C VAL A 139 14.85 -4.57 10.33
N THR A 140 15.87 -4.56 9.48
CA THR A 140 15.70 -4.44 8.02
C THR A 140 16.12 -5.71 7.31
N VAL A 141 15.44 -6.01 6.21
CA VAL A 141 15.74 -7.16 5.35
C VAL A 141 15.85 -6.69 3.91
N PRO A 142 16.61 -7.38 3.04
CA PRO A 142 16.63 -7.06 1.62
C PRO A 142 15.26 -7.30 0.97
N ASP A 143 14.92 -6.51 -0.03
CA ASP A 143 13.67 -6.64 -0.80
C ASP A 143 13.55 -7.96 -1.58
N SER A 144 14.69 -8.64 -1.78
CA SER A 144 14.75 -9.97 -2.40
C SER A 144 14.44 -11.13 -1.46
N ILE A 145 14.16 -10.86 -0.16
CA ILE A 145 13.85 -11.92 0.79
C ILE A 145 12.51 -12.60 0.44
N GLU A 146 12.49 -13.91 0.53
CA GLU A 146 11.24 -14.64 0.37
C GLU A 146 10.34 -14.48 1.61
N PRO A 147 9.01 -14.30 1.40
CA PRO A 147 8.06 -14.05 2.51
C PRO A 147 8.12 -15.07 3.64
N LEU A 148 8.35 -16.34 3.32
CA LEU A 148 8.44 -17.42 4.33
C LEU A 148 9.69 -17.28 5.23
N SER A 149 10.75 -16.65 4.73
CA SER A 149 11.98 -16.42 5.51
C SER A 149 11.77 -15.37 6.61
N LEU A 150 10.72 -14.54 6.53
CA LEU A 150 10.37 -13.55 7.55
C LEU A 150 9.77 -14.17 8.83
N ILE A 151 9.30 -15.41 8.77
CA ILE A 151 8.67 -16.08 9.92
C ILE A 151 9.69 -16.39 11.04
N HIS A 152 10.97 -16.38 10.73
CA HIS A 152 12.04 -16.76 11.63
C HIS A 152 12.92 -15.58 12.09
N ILE A 153 12.48 -14.34 11.85
CA ILE A 153 13.18 -13.13 12.30
C ILE A 153 12.70 -12.70 13.68
#